data_2019603254a1fbc7dc70796e61eeab46
#
_entry.id   2019603254a1fbc7dc70796e61eeab46
#
_cell.length_a   1.000
_cell.length_b   1.000
_cell.length_c   1.000
_cell.angle_alpha   90.00
_cell.angle_beta   90.00
_cell.angle_gamma   90.00
#
_symmetry.space_group_name_H-M   'P 1'
#
loop_
_entity.id
_entity.type
_entity.pdbx_description
1 polymer ?
#
loop_
_entity_poly.entity_id
_entity_poly.type
_entity_poly.pdbx_seq_one_letter_code
_entity_poly.pdbx_strand_id
1 'polypeptide(L)'
;MEQNQNSALLVMDMQVGITAMLPDATLILNNVSKAINHARQTSVPVIYVVVGFRQGLPEVSASNKGFAASKERFASMDMAEFMKVSPSIAPINDEITVTKRRVCAFTGSDLEVILRAKGIQHLILTGIATSGVVLSTVREAAD
;
A
#
# COMPACT_ATOMS: atom_id res chain seq x y z
N MET A 1 -4.05 -21.34 -18.61
CA MET A 1 -5.02 -21.01 -17.53
C MET A 1 -4.49 -21.17 -16.11
N GLU A 2 -3.35 -21.81 -15.94
CA GLU A 2 -2.77 -22.01 -14.60
C GLU A 2 -1.91 -20.83 -14.07
N GLN A 3 -1.65 -19.81 -14.87
CA GLN A 3 -0.69 -18.74 -14.54
C GLN A 3 -1.18 -17.69 -13.53
N ASN A 4 -2.48 -17.62 -13.23
CA ASN A 4 -3.03 -16.57 -12.35
C ASN A 4 -3.24 -17.00 -10.89
N GLN A 5 -3.16 -18.31 -10.60
CA GLN A 5 -3.51 -18.82 -9.27
C GLN A 5 -2.55 -18.40 -8.15
N ASN A 6 -1.31 -18.02 -8.50
CA ASN A 6 -0.25 -17.68 -7.54
C ASN A 6 0.20 -16.21 -7.63
N SER A 7 -0.62 -15.35 -8.22
CA SER A 7 -0.32 -13.93 -8.37
C SER A 7 -1.20 -13.08 -7.48
N ALA A 8 -0.71 -11.91 -7.04
CA ALA A 8 -1.50 -10.89 -6.37
C ALA A 8 -1.14 -9.50 -6.89
N LEU A 9 -2.14 -8.62 -6.95
CA LEU A 9 -1.95 -7.20 -7.20
C LEU A 9 -1.84 -6.47 -5.86
N LEU A 10 -0.72 -5.79 -5.62
CA LEU A 10 -0.54 -4.90 -4.48
C LEU A 10 -0.85 -3.45 -4.89
N VAL A 11 -1.78 -2.83 -4.19
CA VAL A 11 -2.15 -1.41 -4.35
C VAL A 11 -1.62 -0.66 -3.14
N MET A 12 -0.48 0.04 -3.30
CA MET A 12 0.31 0.56 -2.20
C MET A 12 0.26 2.09 -2.12
N ASP A 13 0.01 2.59 -0.92
CA ASP A 13 0.01 4.03 -0.60
C ASP A 13 -0.98 4.89 -1.41
N MET A 14 -1.99 4.25 -1.98
CA MET A 14 -3.08 4.91 -2.71
C MET A 14 -4.17 5.39 -1.74
N GLN A 15 -3.75 6.07 -0.69
CA GLN A 15 -4.58 6.53 0.42
C GLN A 15 -4.82 8.03 0.37
N VAL A 16 -5.92 8.46 0.96
CA VAL A 16 -6.39 9.86 0.93
C VAL A 16 -5.30 10.84 1.33
N GLY A 17 -4.58 10.57 2.43
CA GLY A 17 -3.54 11.46 2.91
C GLY A 17 -2.33 11.60 1.98
N ILE A 18 -2.10 10.65 1.08
CA ILE A 18 -1.01 10.68 0.10
C ILE A 18 -1.49 11.25 -1.23
N THR A 19 -2.63 10.79 -1.74
CA THR A 19 -3.17 11.31 -2.99
C THR A 19 -3.49 12.80 -2.92
N ALA A 20 -3.89 13.29 -1.74
CA ALA A 20 -4.13 14.73 -1.51
C ALA A 20 -2.86 15.60 -1.60
N MET A 21 -1.67 15.02 -1.51
CA MET A 21 -0.40 15.75 -1.66
C MET A 21 0.03 15.91 -3.12
N LEU A 22 -0.60 15.21 -4.05
CA LEU A 22 -0.31 15.34 -5.47
C LEU A 22 -1.06 16.53 -6.05
N PRO A 23 -0.46 17.26 -7.02
CA PRO A 23 -1.15 18.33 -7.74
C PRO A 23 -2.40 17.82 -8.46
N ASP A 24 -2.30 16.63 -9.06
CA ASP A 24 -3.42 15.93 -9.70
C ASP A 24 -3.19 14.42 -9.60
N ALA A 25 -4.06 13.74 -8.89
CA ALA A 25 -4.02 12.28 -8.73
C ALA A 25 -4.89 11.54 -9.76
N THR A 26 -5.59 12.23 -10.63
CA THR A 26 -6.61 11.64 -11.53
C THR A 26 -6.03 10.55 -12.41
N LEU A 27 -4.90 10.81 -13.06
CA LEU A 27 -4.29 9.88 -14.00
C LEU A 27 -3.85 8.59 -13.32
N ILE A 28 -3.16 8.69 -12.19
CA ILE A 28 -2.70 7.50 -11.46
C ILE A 28 -3.87 6.71 -10.88
N LEU A 29 -4.86 7.37 -10.33
CA LEU A 29 -6.06 6.71 -9.81
C LEU A 29 -6.82 5.97 -10.92
N ASN A 30 -6.96 6.58 -12.10
CA ASN A 30 -7.59 5.93 -13.25
C ASN A 30 -6.81 4.71 -13.72
N ASN A 31 -5.49 4.78 -13.80
CA ASN A 31 -4.65 3.67 -14.22
C ASN A 31 -4.68 2.52 -13.20
N VAL A 32 -4.61 2.84 -11.92
CA VAL A 32 -4.70 1.83 -10.85
C VAL A 32 -6.09 1.20 -10.83
N SER A 33 -7.16 1.99 -11.03
CA SER A 33 -8.52 1.47 -11.15
C SER A 33 -8.66 0.45 -12.29
N LYS A 34 -8.04 0.71 -13.45
CA LYS A 34 -8.01 -0.27 -14.55
C LYS A 34 -7.30 -1.56 -14.16
N ALA A 35 -6.15 -1.46 -13.50
CA ALA A 35 -5.41 -2.63 -13.01
C ALA A 35 -6.22 -3.44 -12.01
N ILE A 36 -6.87 -2.78 -11.05
CA ILE A 36 -7.74 -3.42 -10.07
C ILE A 36 -8.91 -4.14 -10.76
N ASN A 37 -9.59 -3.47 -11.69
CA ASN A 37 -10.71 -4.08 -12.40
C ASN A 37 -10.28 -5.31 -13.20
N HIS A 38 -9.11 -5.24 -13.86
CA HIS A 38 -8.57 -6.39 -14.58
C HIS A 38 -8.23 -7.54 -13.62
N ALA A 39 -7.59 -7.26 -12.50
CA ALA A 39 -7.28 -8.27 -11.47
C ALA A 39 -8.55 -8.97 -10.99
N ARG A 40 -9.61 -8.20 -10.67
CA ARG A 40 -10.91 -8.74 -10.26
C ARG A 40 -11.54 -9.62 -11.33
N GLN A 41 -11.50 -9.20 -12.60
CA GLN A 41 -12.04 -9.95 -13.73
C GLN A 41 -11.30 -11.27 -13.98
N THR A 42 -10.01 -11.32 -13.66
CA THR A 42 -9.14 -12.49 -13.86
C THR A 42 -8.92 -13.28 -12.58
N SER A 43 -9.65 -12.99 -11.52
CA SER A 43 -9.57 -13.66 -10.20
C SER A 43 -8.17 -13.57 -9.56
N VAL A 44 -7.41 -12.52 -9.88
CA VAL A 44 -6.17 -12.17 -9.19
C VAL A 44 -6.53 -11.39 -7.93
N PRO A 45 -6.15 -11.87 -6.72
CA PRO A 45 -6.46 -11.17 -5.49
C PRO A 45 -5.83 -9.78 -5.45
N VAL A 46 -6.60 -8.80 -4.98
CA VAL A 46 -6.16 -7.44 -4.75
C VAL A 46 -5.89 -7.26 -3.26
N ILE A 47 -4.69 -6.81 -2.92
CA ILE A 47 -4.27 -6.51 -1.55
C ILE A 47 -3.85 -5.04 -1.49
N TYR A 48 -4.49 -4.30 -0.60
CA TYR A 48 -4.16 -2.90 -0.35
C TYR A 48 -3.11 -2.79 0.74
N VAL A 49 -2.17 -1.87 0.57
CA VAL A 49 -1.16 -1.56 1.58
C VAL A 49 -1.22 -0.07 1.87
N VAL A 50 -1.40 0.28 3.13
CA VAL A 50 -1.43 1.67 3.59
C VAL A 50 -0.36 1.89 4.64
N VAL A 51 0.23 3.08 4.68
CA VAL A 51 1.12 3.50 5.76
C VAL A 51 0.33 4.24 6.83
N GLY A 52 0.58 3.90 8.08
CA GLY A 52 -0.05 4.56 9.20
C GLY A 52 0.64 4.28 10.51
N PHE A 53 0.27 5.03 11.54
CA PHE A 53 0.90 4.98 12.86
C PHE A 53 -0.16 4.97 13.95
N ARG A 54 0.21 4.45 15.12
CA ARG A 54 -0.62 4.51 16.32
C ARG A 54 -0.62 5.93 16.89
N GLN A 55 -1.58 6.21 17.74
CA GLN A 55 -1.60 7.45 18.51
C GLN A 55 -0.30 7.58 19.31
N GLY A 56 0.28 8.79 19.33
CA GLY A 56 1.57 9.05 19.97
C GLY A 56 2.79 8.64 19.13
N LEU A 57 2.59 8.04 17.96
CA LEU A 57 3.65 7.69 17.00
C LEU A 57 4.79 6.86 17.62
N PRO A 58 4.49 5.77 18.36
CA PRO A 58 5.54 4.96 18.98
C PRO A 58 6.49 4.31 17.96
N GLU A 59 6.03 4.18 16.71
CA GLU A 59 6.81 3.62 15.60
C GLU A 59 7.82 4.62 15.00
N VAL A 60 7.77 5.91 15.37
CA VAL A 60 8.58 6.96 14.75
C VAL A 60 9.62 7.49 15.74
N SER A 61 10.88 7.08 15.54
CA SER A 61 12.02 7.63 16.27
C SER A 61 12.44 8.99 15.72
N ALA A 62 12.89 9.88 16.62
CA ALA A 62 13.52 11.15 16.22
C ALA A 62 14.78 10.95 15.35
N SER A 63 15.41 9.79 15.45
CA SER A 63 16.59 9.43 14.65
C SER A 63 16.24 8.95 13.23
N ASN A 64 14.98 8.67 12.94
CA ASN A 64 14.57 8.24 11.60
C ASN A 64 14.43 9.43 10.68
N LYS A 65 15.41 9.62 9.79
CA LYS A 65 15.48 10.79 8.89
C LYS A 65 14.29 10.89 7.93
N GLY A 66 13.69 9.77 7.54
CA GLY A 66 12.58 9.76 6.58
C GLY A 66 11.24 10.15 7.22
N PHE A 67 11.00 9.78 8.47
CA PHE A 67 9.71 9.98 9.14
C PHE A 67 9.75 11.03 10.24
N ALA A 68 10.89 11.27 10.88
CA ALA A 68 11.00 12.23 11.98
C ALA A 68 10.64 13.66 11.56
N ALA A 69 11.04 14.06 10.35
CA ALA A 69 10.69 15.37 9.81
C ALA A 69 9.19 15.62 9.64
N SER A 70 8.42 14.52 9.53
CA SER A 70 6.96 14.57 9.40
C SER A 70 6.23 14.24 10.69
N LYS A 71 6.96 14.02 11.78
CA LYS A 71 6.37 13.54 13.06
C LYS A 71 5.30 14.49 13.60
N GLU A 72 5.56 15.78 13.62
CA GLU A 72 4.60 16.79 14.08
C GLU A 72 3.35 16.83 13.19
N ARG A 73 3.56 16.72 11.89
CA ARG A 73 2.49 16.64 10.91
C ARG A 73 1.61 15.41 11.15
N PHE A 74 2.20 14.25 11.33
CA PHE A 74 1.45 13.01 11.63
C PHE A 74 0.73 13.08 12.97
N ALA A 75 1.32 13.73 13.97
CA ALA A 75 0.70 13.88 15.31
C ALA A 75 -0.58 14.73 15.27
N SER A 76 -0.69 15.67 14.33
CA SER A 76 -1.85 16.54 14.15
C SER A 76 -2.91 16.02 13.19
N MET A 77 -2.64 14.90 12.50
CA MET A 77 -3.55 14.32 11.53
C MET A 77 -4.60 13.42 12.17
N ASP A 78 -5.79 13.40 11.57
CA ASP A 78 -6.71 12.28 11.71
C ASP A 78 -6.11 11.07 10.93
N MET A 79 -5.51 10.14 11.67
CA MET A 79 -4.81 9.00 11.10
C MET A 79 -5.78 8.07 10.37
N ALA A 80 -7.01 7.92 10.85
CA ALA A 80 -8.01 7.09 10.19
C ALA A 80 -8.36 7.63 8.79
N GLU A 81 -8.54 8.95 8.67
CA GLU A 81 -8.78 9.60 7.37
C GLU A 81 -7.53 9.57 6.48
N PHE A 82 -6.35 9.80 7.04
CA PHE A 82 -5.08 9.71 6.32
C PHE A 82 -4.87 8.34 5.68
N MET A 83 -5.16 7.27 6.41
CA MET A 83 -4.95 5.88 5.98
C MET A 83 -6.01 5.35 5.03
N LYS A 84 -7.13 6.03 4.92
CA LYS A 84 -8.25 5.57 4.09
C LYS A 84 -7.85 5.46 2.63
N VAL A 85 -8.10 4.31 2.02
CA VAL A 85 -7.88 4.12 0.58
C VAL A 85 -8.73 5.11 -0.20
N SER A 86 -8.18 5.70 -1.27
CA SER A 86 -8.90 6.66 -2.11
C SER A 86 -10.24 6.08 -2.57
N PRO A 87 -11.37 6.80 -2.40
CA PRO A 87 -12.71 6.24 -2.60
C PRO A 87 -12.96 5.63 -3.98
N SER A 88 -12.33 6.19 -5.02
CA SER A 88 -12.49 5.70 -6.40
C SER A 88 -11.91 4.31 -6.65
N ILE A 89 -11.05 3.83 -5.75
CA ILE A 89 -10.39 2.52 -5.83
C ILE A 89 -10.55 1.72 -4.53
N ALA A 90 -11.55 2.03 -3.74
CA ALA A 90 -11.76 1.40 -2.43
C ALA A 90 -11.85 -0.12 -2.50
N PRO A 91 -11.38 -0.83 -1.45
CA PRO A 91 -11.57 -2.27 -1.33
C PRO A 91 -13.05 -2.66 -1.40
N ILE A 92 -13.31 -3.81 -2.02
CA ILE A 92 -14.66 -4.40 -2.06
C ILE A 92 -14.62 -5.80 -1.43
N ASN A 93 -15.77 -6.26 -0.96
CA ASN A 93 -15.94 -7.61 -0.38
C ASN A 93 -14.91 -7.90 0.71
N ASP A 94 -14.16 -8.99 0.53
CA ASP A 94 -13.15 -9.53 1.43
C ASP A 94 -11.70 -9.13 1.04
N GLU A 95 -11.54 -8.12 0.19
CA GLU A 95 -10.20 -7.61 -0.16
C GLU A 95 -9.48 -7.07 1.09
N ILE A 96 -8.22 -7.49 1.25
CA ILE A 96 -7.46 -7.24 2.47
C ILE A 96 -6.76 -5.88 2.38
N THR A 97 -6.77 -5.14 3.48
CA THR A 97 -5.92 -3.95 3.68
C THR A 97 -4.88 -4.23 4.75
N VAL A 98 -3.61 -4.08 4.39
CA VAL A 98 -2.45 -4.26 5.26
C VAL A 98 -1.92 -2.89 5.67
N THR A 99 -1.57 -2.73 6.93
CA THR A 99 -0.93 -1.49 7.42
C THR A 99 0.56 -1.72 7.63
N LYS A 100 1.38 -0.92 6.97
CA LYS A 100 2.84 -0.89 7.13
C LYS A 100 3.29 0.30 7.96
N ARG A 101 4.56 0.29 8.40
CA ARG A 101 5.13 1.32 9.27
C ARG A 101 6.34 2.04 8.67
N ARG A 102 6.80 1.64 7.49
CA ARG A 102 7.94 2.24 6.78
C ARG A 102 7.65 2.33 5.28
N VAL A 103 8.64 2.67 4.50
CA VAL A 103 8.50 2.83 3.05
C VAL A 103 8.15 1.51 2.37
N CYS A 104 8.89 0.44 2.68
CA CYS A 104 8.63 -0.90 2.15
C CYS A 104 7.31 -1.48 2.66
N ALA A 105 6.54 -2.12 1.79
CA ALA A 105 5.26 -2.73 2.13
C ALA A 105 5.37 -3.84 3.18
N PHE A 106 6.49 -4.51 3.27
CA PHE A 106 6.73 -5.59 4.23
C PHE A 106 7.12 -5.10 5.63
N THR A 107 7.62 -3.86 5.75
CA THR A 107 8.21 -3.41 7.01
C THR A 107 7.14 -2.98 8.02
N GLY A 108 7.05 -3.72 9.11
CA GLY A 108 6.09 -3.48 10.19
C GLY A 108 4.66 -3.90 9.84
N SER A 109 4.49 -4.77 8.84
CA SER A 109 3.21 -5.30 8.39
C SER A 109 3.17 -6.82 8.46
N ASP A 110 1.98 -7.38 8.30
CA ASP A 110 1.74 -8.83 8.17
C ASP A 110 1.61 -9.28 6.69
N LEU A 111 2.08 -8.46 5.74
CA LEU A 111 1.94 -8.75 4.31
C LEU A 111 2.55 -10.11 3.95
N GLU A 112 3.75 -10.41 4.41
CA GLU A 112 4.42 -11.69 4.10
C GLU A 112 3.61 -12.89 4.59
N VAL A 113 3.08 -12.80 5.80
CA VAL A 113 2.24 -13.87 6.38
C VAL A 113 1.02 -14.14 5.49
N ILE A 114 0.36 -13.09 5.01
CA ILE A 114 -0.80 -13.18 4.14
C ILE A 114 -0.43 -13.77 2.79
N LEU A 115 0.65 -13.31 2.16
CA LEU A 115 1.09 -13.80 0.86
C LEU A 115 1.44 -15.30 0.93
N ARG A 116 2.16 -15.73 1.96
CA ARG A 116 2.51 -17.13 2.15
C ARG A 116 1.29 -18.00 2.44
N ALA A 117 0.37 -17.53 3.27
CA ALA A 117 -0.87 -18.24 3.56
C ALA A 117 -1.75 -18.44 2.33
N LYS A 118 -1.68 -17.51 1.37
CA LYS A 118 -2.38 -17.59 0.09
C LYS A 118 -1.59 -18.29 -1.02
N GLY A 119 -0.37 -18.73 -0.75
CA GLY A 119 0.51 -19.37 -1.75
C GLY A 119 0.93 -18.46 -2.90
N ILE A 120 0.97 -17.14 -2.66
CA ILE A 120 1.35 -16.15 -3.69
C ILE A 120 2.85 -16.26 -3.97
N GLN A 121 3.20 -16.32 -5.26
CA GLN A 121 4.58 -16.43 -5.76
C GLN A 121 4.95 -15.27 -6.68
N HIS A 122 3.96 -14.58 -7.24
CA HIS A 122 4.16 -13.46 -8.16
C HIS A 122 3.42 -12.23 -7.67
N LEU A 123 4.10 -11.09 -7.68
CA LEU A 123 3.52 -9.81 -7.27
C LEU A 123 3.47 -8.83 -8.45
N ILE A 124 2.32 -8.22 -8.62
CA ILE A 124 2.11 -7.08 -9.50
C ILE A 124 2.03 -5.86 -8.59
N LEU A 125 2.93 -4.90 -8.75
CA LEU A 125 3.08 -3.79 -7.83
C LEU A 125 2.59 -2.48 -8.43
N THR A 126 1.72 -1.80 -7.70
CA THR A 126 1.28 -0.43 -8.01
C THR A 126 1.42 0.45 -6.78
N GLY A 127 1.59 1.72 -6.93
CA GLY A 127 1.62 2.64 -5.78
C GLY A 127 2.29 3.97 -6.02
N ILE A 128 2.25 4.81 -5.01
CA ILE A 128 2.90 6.13 -4.94
C ILE A 128 4.01 6.07 -3.88
N ALA A 129 5.28 6.26 -4.26
CA ALA A 129 5.80 6.52 -5.59
C ALA A 129 6.72 5.38 -6.03
N THR A 130 7.06 5.35 -7.33
CA THR A 130 7.95 4.34 -7.92
C THR A 130 9.31 4.28 -7.23
N SER A 131 9.93 5.43 -6.94
CA SER A 131 11.23 5.53 -6.26
C SER A 131 11.18 5.21 -4.75
N GLY A 132 10.01 5.15 -4.16
CA GLY A 132 9.79 4.87 -2.75
C GLY A 132 9.25 3.46 -2.51
N VAL A 133 7.94 3.35 -2.27
CA VAL A 133 7.29 2.08 -1.89
C VAL A 133 7.46 1.00 -2.94
N VAL A 134 7.34 1.33 -4.23
CA VAL A 134 7.45 0.32 -5.29
C VAL A 134 8.85 -0.26 -5.33
N LEU A 135 9.88 0.59 -5.42
CA LEU A 135 11.28 0.15 -5.48
C LEU A 135 11.70 -0.64 -4.22
N SER A 136 11.36 -0.15 -3.03
CA SER A 136 11.68 -0.82 -1.77
C SER A 136 11.02 -2.19 -1.67
N THR A 137 9.76 -2.29 -2.10
CA THR A 137 8.99 -3.54 -2.06
C THR A 137 9.49 -4.54 -3.09
N VAL A 138 9.86 -4.09 -4.30
CA VAL A 138 10.48 -4.96 -5.32
C VAL A 138 11.77 -5.59 -4.80
N ARG A 139 12.62 -4.80 -4.18
CA ARG A 139 13.90 -5.31 -3.64
C ARG A 139 13.70 -6.36 -2.56
N GLU A 140 12.81 -6.09 -1.61
CA GLU A 140 12.50 -7.03 -0.53
C GLU A 140 11.83 -8.31 -1.05
N ALA A 141 10.92 -8.18 -2.01
CA ALA A 141 10.22 -9.33 -2.59
C ALA A 141 11.13 -10.23 -3.44
N ALA A 142 12.21 -9.68 -3.99
CA ALA A 142 13.15 -10.41 -4.83
C ALA A 142 14.21 -11.17 -4.04
N ASP A 143 14.48 -10.80 -2.78
CA ASP A 143 15.40 -11.48 -1.88
C ASP A 143 14.71 -12.70 -1.22
#